data_27698796c5d9a920c78ea500df1d909e
#
_entry.id   27698796c5d9a920c78ea500df1d909e
#
_cell.length_a   1.000
_cell.length_b   1.000
_cell.length_c   1.000
_cell.angle_alpha   90.00
_cell.angle_beta   90.00
_cell.angle_gamma   90.00
#
_symmetry.space_group_name_H-M   'P 1'
#
loop_
_entity.id
_entity.type
_entity.pdbx_description
1 polymer ?
#
loop_
_entity_poly.entity_id
_entity_poly.type
_entity_poly.pdbx_seq_one_letter_code
_entity_poly.pdbx_strand_id
1 'polypeptide(L)'
;CFFDDWVGNGVPRPDKMALQVQAEPYDLALMRRFLQLNPCMELVNVDPKVYNRAVYDGATCLSHARKEMESCGILMQLFSRFVTDECLGYCLGAAAGGKFDEIVNYIHSHLDRHIPLAELADRACLTAGHFSKVFKQVMGTSPCLYIQNRRIKRAQTLLLTTNMTITQVAERVGIYSPAQFTRLFAKIAGCKPKDYRNKLLDCCY
;
A
#
# COMPACT_ATOMS: atom_id res chain seq x y z
N CYS A 1 2.99 -2.81 -3.95
CA CYS A 1 1.99 -3.57 -3.20
C CYS A 1 2.48 -3.97 -1.81
N PHE A 2 3.62 -4.62 -1.66
CA PHE A 2 4.19 -5.00 -0.34
C PHE A 2 4.64 -3.77 0.47
N PHE A 3 5.18 -2.77 -0.18
CA PHE A 3 5.66 -1.53 0.44
C PHE A 3 4.52 -0.70 1.06
N ASP A 4 3.37 -0.65 0.42
CA ASP A 4 2.22 0.11 0.90
C ASP A 4 1.55 -0.51 2.14
N ASP A 5 1.61 -1.83 2.29
CA ASP A 5 1.10 -2.52 3.50
C ASP A 5 2.06 -2.36 4.68
N TRP A 6 3.34 -2.18 4.39
CA TRP A 6 4.38 -1.92 5.39
C TRP A 6 4.36 -0.46 5.88
N VAL A 7 4.14 0.51 4.99
CA VAL A 7 4.05 1.95 5.32
C VAL A 7 2.83 2.26 6.21
N GLY A 8 1.78 1.40 6.18
CA GLY A 8 0.63 1.55 7.06
C GLY A 8 0.86 1.11 8.51
N ASN A 9 1.89 0.32 8.78
CA ASN A 9 2.09 -0.35 10.07
C ASN A 9 3.46 -0.01 10.71
N GLY A 10 3.79 1.27 10.80
CA GLY A 10 4.94 1.68 11.64
C GLY A 10 6.25 1.92 10.89
N VAL A 11 6.21 2.28 9.60
CA VAL A 11 7.42 2.77 8.92
C VAL A 11 7.89 4.07 9.58
N PRO A 12 9.19 4.18 9.88
CA PRO A 12 9.77 5.39 10.42
C PRO A 12 9.44 6.61 9.55
N ARG A 13 9.16 7.74 10.19
CA ARG A 13 9.01 8.99 9.44
C ARG A 13 10.32 9.32 8.74
N PRO A 14 10.28 9.85 7.50
CA PRO A 14 11.51 10.21 6.77
C PRO A 14 12.44 11.17 7.52
N ASP A 15 11.89 12.01 8.40
CA ASP A 15 12.63 12.93 9.27
C ASP A 15 13.47 12.25 10.38
N LYS A 16 13.19 10.97 10.64
CA LYS A 16 13.88 10.14 11.64
C LYS A 16 14.87 9.15 11.01
N MET A 17 14.99 9.11 9.70
CA MET A 17 15.91 8.22 8.99
C MET A 17 17.25 8.89 8.75
N ALA A 18 18.31 8.10 8.67
CA ALA A 18 19.60 8.59 8.22
C ALA A 18 19.48 9.08 6.76
N LEU A 19 19.91 10.33 6.49
CA LEU A 19 19.89 10.90 5.13
C LEU A 19 21.00 10.35 4.25
N GLN A 20 22.08 9.86 4.86
CA GLN A 20 23.23 9.28 4.17
C GLN A 20 23.76 8.08 4.96
N VAL A 21 24.07 7.02 4.25
CA VAL A 21 24.70 5.82 4.79
C VAL A 21 25.89 5.47 3.90
N GLN A 22 27.02 5.16 4.51
CA GLN A 22 28.18 4.70 3.76
C GLN A 22 27.93 3.30 3.22
N ALA A 23 28.04 3.15 1.88
CA ALA A 23 27.83 1.88 1.22
C ALA A 23 28.95 0.89 1.57
N GLU A 24 28.59 -0.33 1.91
CA GLU A 24 29.48 -1.45 2.11
C GLU A 24 29.56 -2.33 0.84
N PRO A 25 30.58 -3.17 0.68
CA PRO A 25 30.68 -4.06 -0.47
C PRO A 25 29.45 -4.95 -0.67
N TYR A 26 28.79 -5.31 0.43
CA TYR A 26 27.55 -6.09 0.42
C TYR A 26 26.36 -5.29 -0.17
N ASP A 27 26.23 -4.02 0.15
CA ASP A 27 25.18 -3.14 -0.41
C ASP A 27 25.32 -3.03 -1.93
N LEU A 28 26.57 -2.93 -2.42
CA LEU A 28 26.87 -2.92 -3.86
C LEU A 28 26.50 -4.23 -4.54
N ALA A 29 26.72 -5.36 -3.89
CA ALA A 29 26.31 -6.67 -4.40
C ALA A 29 24.78 -6.79 -4.50
N LEU A 30 24.06 -6.35 -3.48
CA LEU A 30 22.60 -6.28 -3.47
C LEU A 30 22.06 -5.39 -4.58
N MET A 31 22.63 -4.20 -4.77
CA MET A 31 22.22 -3.29 -5.83
C MET A 31 22.47 -3.87 -7.22
N ARG A 32 23.62 -4.52 -7.46
CA ARG A 32 23.88 -5.23 -8.72
C ARG A 32 22.85 -6.32 -8.97
N ARG A 33 22.52 -7.09 -7.95
CA ARG A 33 21.52 -8.16 -8.06
C ARG A 33 20.15 -7.59 -8.37
N PHE A 34 19.76 -6.49 -7.72
CA PHE A 34 18.52 -5.79 -8.01
C PHE A 34 18.41 -5.34 -9.47
N LEU A 35 19.46 -4.74 -10.02
CA LEU A 35 19.51 -4.29 -11.41
C LEU A 35 19.44 -5.49 -12.40
N GLN A 36 20.06 -6.63 -12.07
CA GLN A 36 19.98 -7.86 -12.87
C GLN A 36 18.54 -8.44 -12.91
N LEU A 37 17.80 -8.33 -11.79
CA LEU A 37 16.43 -8.81 -11.70
C LEU A 37 15.46 -7.90 -12.45
N ASN A 38 15.79 -6.62 -12.57
CA ASN A 38 14.95 -5.56 -13.12
C ASN A 38 15.63 -4.86 -14.31
N PRO A 39 15.97 -5.57 -15.39
CA PRO A 39 16.53 -4.97 -16.59
C PRO A 39 15.48 -4.03 -17.21
N CYS A 40 15.90 -2.90 -17.73
CA CYS A 40 15.04 -1.90 -18.38
C CYS A 40 14.16 -1.06 -17.44
N MET A 41 14.43 -1.04 -16.14
CA MET A 41 13.81 -0.07 -15.22
C MET A 41 14.55 1.28 -15.32
N GLU A 42 14.66 1.82 -16.51
CA GLU A 42 15.12 3.21 -16.68
C GLU A 42 14.01 4.16 -16.24
N LEU A 43 14.38 5.13 -15.41
CA LEU A 43 13.50 6.22 -15.04
C LEU A 43 13.29 7.15 -16.23
N VAL A 44 12.30 6.85 -17.06
CA VAL A 44 11.96 7.65 -18.26
C VAL A 44 11.51 9.06 -17.88
N ASN A 45 11.13 9.30 -16.64
CA ASN A 45 10.73 10.62 -16.15
C ASN A 45 10.99 10.77 -14.65
N VAL A 46 11.67 11.85 -14.27
CA VAL A 46 12.07 12.14 -12.88
C VAL A 46 10.96 12.90 -12.11
N ASP A 47 9.81 13.19 -12.73
CA ASP A 47 8.70 13.89 -12.05
C ASP A 47 7.98 12.95 -11.07
N PRO A 48 8.02 13.24 -9.75
CA PRO A 48 7.36 12.41 -8.72
C PRO A 48 5.85 12.22 -8.95
N LYS A 49 5.21 13.13 -9.69
CA LYS A 49 3.77 13.04 -10.01
C LYS A 49 3.46 11.96 -11.06
N VAL A 50 4.46 11.54 -11.82
CA VAL A 50 4.33 10.53 -12.87
C VAL A 50 4.65 9.12 -12.35
N TYR A 51 5.34 9.00 -11.22
CA TYR A 51 5.72 7.71 -10.60
C TYR A 51 4.53 6.82 -10.21
N ASN A 52 3.34 7.37 -10.03
CA ASN A 52 2.13 6.58 -9.76
C ASN A 52 1.57 5.87 -11.00
N ARG A 53 2.22 6.00 -12.16
CA ARG A 53 1.92 5.25 -13.38
C ARG A 53 3.05 4.28 -13.73
N ALA A 54 3.48 3.48 -12.78
CA ALA A 54 4.20 2.27 -13.15
C ALA A 54 3.26 1.42 -14.00
N VAL A 55 3.53 1.37 -15.28
CA VAL A 55 2.90 0.44 -16.20
C VAL A 55 3.42 -0.94 -15.78
N TYR A 56 2.67 -1.61 -14.92
CA TYR A 56 2.85 -3.03 -14.71
C TYR A 56 2.39 -3.72 -15.99
N ASP A 57 3.31 -4.03 -16.85
CA ASP A 57 3.10 -5.04 -17.88
C ASP A 57 2.96 -6.38 -17.17
N GLY A 58 1.70 -6.80 -17.03
CA GLY A 58 1.29 -7.91 -16.18
C GLY A 58 1.54 -9.29 -16.76
N ALA A 59 2.79 -9.64 -17.02
CA ALA A 59 3.17 -11.03 -17.24
C ALA A 59 3.37 -11.72 -15.88
N THR A 60 2.31 -12.13 -15.23
CA THR A 60 2.36 -12.93 -13.98
C THR A 60 2.64 -14.39 -14.30
N CYS A 61 3.87 -14.69 -14.67
CA CYS A 61 4.42 -16.03 -14.57
C CYS A 61 4.99 -16.21 -13.13
N LEU A 62 4.97 -17.43 -12.59
CA LEU A 62 5.62 -17.77 -11.29
C LEU A 62 7.07 -17.27 -11.19
N SER A 63 7.79 -17.21 -12.32
CA SER A 63 9.11 -16.60 -12.44
C SER A 63 9.12 -15.09 -12.15
N HIS A 64 8.06 -14.38 -12.48
CA HIS A 64 7.91 -12.95 -12.22
C HIS A 64 7.64 -12.68 -10.73
N ALA A 65 6.71 -13.42 -10.13
CA ALA A 65 6.43 -13.33 -8.70
C ALA A 65 7.68 -13.62 -7.85
N ARG A 66 8.50 -14.60 -8.25
CA ARG A 66 9.76 -14.91 -7.58
C ARG A 66 10.76 -13.76 -7.68
N LYS A 67 10.90 -13.14 -8.87
CA LYS A 67 11.77 -11.97 -9.07
C LYS A 67 11.29 -10.76 -8.27
N GLU A 68 9.98 -10.55 -8.19
CA GLU A 68 9.40 -9.48 -7.38
C GLU A 68 9.69 -9.68 -5.89
N MET A 69 9.51 -10.90 -5.37
CA MET A 69 9.82 -11.22 -3.98
C MET A 69 11.31 -11.00 -3.66
N GLU A 70 12.21 -11.43 -4.55
CA GLU A 70 13.65 -11.23 -4.40
C GLU A 70 13.99 -9.72 -4.45
N SER A 71 13.43 -8.98 -5.39
CA SER A 71 13.61 -7.52 -5.51
C SER A 71 13.12 -6.77 -4.27
N CYS A 72 11.96 -7.14 -3.74
CA CYS A 72 11.44 -6.58 -2.50
C CYS A 72 12.35 -6.89 -1.29
N GLY A 73 12.85 -8.11 -1.20
CA GLY A 73 13.80 -8.52 -0.16
C GLY A 73 15.09 -7.71 -0.18
N ILE A 74 15.64 -7.50 -1.38
CA ILE A 74 16.84 -6.67 -1.58
C ILE A 74 16.59 -5.22 -1.17
N LEU A 75 15.47 -4.63 -1.60
CA LEU A 75 15.11 -3.26 -1.23
C LEU A 75 14.92 -3.11 0.27
N MET A 76 14.31 -4.09 0.93
CA MET A 76 14.16 -4.08 2.39
C MET A 76 15.52 -4.13 3.11
N GLN A 77 16.46 -4.95 2.63
CA GLN A 77 17.81 -5.02 3.19
C GLN A 77 18.55 -3.69 3.02
N LEU A 78 18.51 -3.09 1.82
CA LEU A 78 19.12 -1.79 1.58
C LEU A 78 18.46 -0.69 2.42
N PHE A 79 17.13 -0.72 2.55
CA PHE A 79 16.38 0.26 3.33
C PHE A 79 16.68 0.16 4.83
N SER A 80 16.91 -1.06 5.35
CA SER A 80 17.26 -1.27 6.75
C SER A 80 18.52 -0.52 7.19
N ARG A 81 19.43 -0.19 6.26
CA ARG A 81 20.64 0.59 6.52
C ARG A 81 20.35 2.05 6.91
N PHE A 82 19.19 2.56 6.53
CA PHE A 82 18.76 3.93 6.84
C PHE A 82 17.94 4.01 8.13
N VAL A 83 17.62 2.87 8.75
CA VAL A 83 16.86 2.81 9.99
C VAL A 83 17.80 3.08 11.17
N THR A 84 17.55 4.16 11.91
CA THR A 84 18.30 4.53 13.10
C THR A 84 17.68 3.93 14.36
N ASP A 85 18.42 3.91 15.47
CA ASP A 85 17.89 3.47 16.78
C ASP A 85 16.69 4.32 17.23
N GLU A 86 16.65 5.60 16.88
CA GLU A 86 15.48 6.46 17.14
C GLU A 86 14.26 6.01 16.35
N CYS A 87 14.45 5.57 15.10
CA CYS A 87 13.39 4.96 14.29
C CYS A 87 12.90 3.65 14.91
N LEU A 88 13.84 2.82 15.36
CA LEU A 88 13.52 1.54 16.01
C LEU A 88 12.74 1.76 17.31
N GLY A 89 13.15 2.73 18.13
CA GLY A 89 12.44 3.13 19.34
C GLY A 89 11.02 3.62 19.07
N TYR A 90 10.82 4.36 17.97
CA TYR A 90 9.49 4.78 17.51
C TYR A 90 8.66 3.60 17.02
N CYS A 91 9.23 2.72 16.22
CA CYS A 91 8.55 1.51 15.74
C CYS A 91 8.23 0.53 16.87
N LEU A 92 9.15 0.33 17.81
CA LEU A 92 8.92 -0.53 18.99
C LEU A 92 7.94 0.09 19.97
N GLY A 93 7.96 1.42 20.15
CA GLY A 93 6.96 2.16 20.92
C GLY A 93 5.57 2.12 20.27
N ALA A 94 5.49 2.12 18.94
CA ALA A 94 4.26 1.92 18.19
C ALA A 94 3.81 0.44 18.20
N ALA A 95 4.75 -0.51 18.17
CA ALA A 95 4.48 -1.95 18.30
C ALA A 95 3.97 -2.34 19.70
N ALA A 96 4.17 -1.48 20.72
CA ALA A 96 3.57 -1.63 22.04
C ALA A 96 2.07 -1.27 22.08
N GLY A 97 1.31 -1.55 20.99
CA GLY A 97 -0.15 -1.51 20.95
C GLY A 97 -0.73 -0.12 21.21
N GLY A 98 -0.34 0.86 20.41
CA GLY A 98 -0.97 2.17 20.46
C GLY A 98 -2.43 2.09 20.01
N LYS A 99 -3.32 2.87 20.64
CA LYS A 99 -4.75 2.97 20.26
C LYS A 99 -4.97 3.20 18.74
N PHE A 100 -3.98 3.74 18.04
CA PHE A 100 -4.03 3.94 16.61
C PHE A 100 -3.85 2.64 15.81
N ASP A 101 -2.99 1.72 16.27
CA ASP A 101 -2.80 0.42 15.62
C ASP A 101 -4.06 -0.44 15.78
N GLU A 102 -4.71 -0.39 16.93
CA GLU A 102 -6.01 -1.04 17.14
C GLU A 102 -7.07 -0.49 16.17
N ILE A 103 -7.08 0.83 15.95
CA ILE A 103 -8.02 1.48 15.01
C ILE A 103 -7.71 1.07 13.57
N VAL A 104 -6.45 1.02 13.17
CA VAL A 104 -6.04 0.59 11.84
C VAL A 104 -6.41 -0.88 11.62
N ASN A 105 -6.12 -1.75 12.58
CA ASN A 105 -6.52 -3.17 12.54
C ASN A 105 -8.04 -3.34 12.49
N TYR A 106 -8.77 -2.50 13.24
CA TYR A 106 -10.22 -2.47 13.17
C TYR A 106 -10.73 -2.07 11.79
N ILE A 107 -10.17 -1.04 11.16
CA ILE A 107 -10.51 -0.65 9.79
C ILE A 107 -10.27 -1.82 8.83
N HIS A 108 -9.12 -2.48 8.91
CA HIS A 108 -8.77 -3.58 8.01
C HIS A 108 -9.70 -4.79 8.14
N SER A 109 -10.14 -5.10 9.35
CA SER A 109 -11.06 -6.22 9.61
C SER A 109 -12.52 -5.92 9.24
N HIS A 110 -12.90 -4.64 9.06
CA HIS A 110 -14.27 -4.21 8.82
C HIS A 110 -14.48 -3.43 7.52
N LEU A 111 -13.60 -3.66 6.51
CA LEU A 111 -13.70 -2.97 5.21
C LEU A 111 -14.99 -3.31 4.44
N ASP A 112 -15.63 -4.43 4.75
CA ASP A 112 -16.84 -4.94 4.13
C ASP A 112 -18.12 -4.20 4.54
N ARG A 113 -18.08 -3.40 5.61
CA ARG A 113 -19.23 -2.63 6.12
C ARG A 113 -18.94 -1.12 6.16
N HIS A 114 -20.00 -0.35 6.33
CA HIS A 114 -19.86 1.07 6.60
C HIS A 114 -19.17 1.28 7.96
N ILE A 115 -18.11 2.08 7.99
CA ILE A 115 -17.38 2.46 9.21
C ILE A 115 -17.62 3.96 9.43
N PRO A 116 -18.48 4.35 10.39
CA PRO A 116 -18.70 5.75 10.73
C PRO A 116 -17.44 6.36 11.35
N LEU A 117 -17.15 7.61 11.01
CA LEU A 117 -16.02 8.34 11.61
C LEU A 117 -16.15 8.46 13.12
N ALA A 118 -17.38 8.60 13.64
CA ALA A 118 -17.67 8.64 15.07
C ALA A 118 -17.21 7.38 15.79
N GLU A 119 -17.46 6.21 15.22
CA GLU A 119 -17.02 4.93 15.77
C GLU A 119 -15.50 4.83 15.93
N LEU A 120 -14.74 5.36 14.97
CA LEU A 120 -13.27 5.40 15.05
C LEU A 120 -12.78 6.43 16.08
N ALA A 121 -13.46 7.57 16.16
CA ALA A 121 -13.16 8.62 17.12
C ALA A 121 -13.43 8.17 18.57
N ASP A 122 -14.53 7.47 18.80
CA ASP A 122 -14.90 6.91 20.11
C ASP A 122 -13.85 5.88 20.57
N ARG A 123 -13.38 5.02 19.68
CA ARG A 123 -12.28 4.06 19.97
C ARG A 123 -10.97 4.78 20.33
N ALA A 124 -10.71 5.93 19.71
CA ALA A 124 -9.56 6.77 20.05
C ALA A 124 -9.77 7.59 21.34
N CYS A 125 -10.97 7.62 21.92
CA CYS A 125 -11.37 8.54 22.98
C CYS A 125 -11.21 10.01 22.57
N LEU A 126 -11.53 10.34 21.32
CA LEU A 126 -11.40 11.68 20.74
C LEU A 126 -12.72 12.13 20.12
N THR A 127 -12.88 13.44 19.92
CA THR A 127 -13.95 13.96 19.07
C THR A 127 -13.65 13.66 17.60
N ALA A 128 -14.66 13.51 16.74
CA ALA A 128 -14.51 13.19 15.33
C ALA A 128 -13.59 14.18 14.58
N GLY A 129 -13.68 15.47 14.91
CA GLY A 129 -12.82 16.50 14.32
C GLY A 129 -11.35 16.38 14.75
N HIS A 130 -11.12 16.12 16.04
CA HIS A 130 -9.76 15.92 16.57
C HIS A 130 -9.15 14.61 16.03
N PHE A 131 -9.92 13.52 16.05
CA PHE A 131 -9.50 12.24 15.46
C PHE A 131 -9.06 12.41 14.00
N SER A 132 -9.85 13.10 13.16
CA SER A 132 -9.50 13.33 11.75
C SER A 132 -8.18 14.07 11.57
N LYS A 133 -7.89 15.07 12.43
CA LYS A 133 -6.62 15.81 12.40
C LYS A 133 -5.44 14.91 12.79
N VAL A 134 -5.56 14.22 13.92
CA VAL A 134 -4.51 13.34 14.43
C VAL A 134 -4.27 12.17 13.47
N PHE A 135 -5.34 11.54 12.95
CA PHE A 135 -5.22 10.46 11.97
C PHE A 135 -4.47 10.94 10.72
N LYS A 136 -4.81 12.14 10.22
CA LYS A 136 -4.12 12.70 9.05
C LYS A 136 -2.64 13.02 9.34
N GLN A 137 -2.30 13.45 10.56
CA GLN A 137 -0.91 13.67 10.96
C GLN A 137 -0.11 12.36 11.04
N VAL A 138 -0.73 11.29 11.58
CA VAL A 138 -0.08 9.99 11.74
C VAL A 138 -0.01 9.23 10.41
N MET A 139 -1.12 9.16 9.66
CA MET A 139 -1.26 8.33 8.47
C MET A 139 -1.03 9.10 7.16
N GLY A 140 -0.77 10.41 7.20
CA GLY A 140 -0.57 11.24 6.01
C GLY A 140 -1.85 11.54 5.21
N THR A 141 -2.99 10.91 5.55
CA THR A 141 -4.25 11.02 4.81
C THR A 141 -5.46 11.01 5.74
N SER A 142 -6.61 11.51 5.24
CA SER A 142 -7.84 11.49 6.06
C SER A 142 -8.37 10.06 6.25
N PRO A 143 -9.07 9.77 7.38
CA PRO A 143 -9.64 8.44 7.64
C PRO A 143 -10.51 7.91 6.51
N CYS A 144 -11.37 8.76 5.96
CA CYS A 144 -12.26 8.39 4.86
C CYS A 144 -11.49 7.98 3.60
N LEU A 145 -10.48 8.76 3.21
CA LEU A 145 -9.65 8.46 2.04
C LEU A 145 -8.79 7.21 2.28
N TYR A 146 -8.30 7.01 3.50
CA TYR A 146 -7.59 5.80 3.88
C TYR A 146 -8.46 4.55 3.69
N ILE A 147 -9.69 4.55 4.24
CA ILE A 147 -10.64 3.43 4.09
C ILE A 147 -10.95 3.18 2.61
N GLN A 148 -11.20 4.24 1.83
CA GLN A 148 -11.48 4.11 0.39
C GLN A 148 -10.31 3.45 -0.35
N ASN A 149 -9.09 3.89 -0.10
CA ASN A 149 -7.89 3.30 -0.70
C ASN A 149 -7.74 1.82 -0.34
N ARG A 150 -7.94 1.45 0.93
CA ARG A 150 -7.85 0.05 1.38
C ARG A 150 -8.93 -0.83 0.76
N ARG A 151 -10.16 -0.32 0.62
CA ARG A 151 -11.25 -1.01 -0.09
C ARG A 151 -10.91 -1.29 -1.55
N ILE A 152 -10.37 -0.29 -2.25
CA ILE A 152 -9.99 -0.47 -3.66
C ILE A 152 -8.81 -1.43 -3.80
N LYS A 153 -7.80 -1.39 -2.93
CA LYS A 153 -6.73 -2.38 -2.92
C LYS A 153 -7.25 -3.80 -2.72
N ARG A 154 -8.15 -4.01 -1.75
CA ARG A 154 -8.80 -5.31 -1.55
C ARG A 154 -9.62 -5.72 -2.77
N ALA A 155 -10.32 -4.78 -3.42
CA ALA A 155 -11.05 -5.04 -4.65
C ALA A 155 -10.13 -5.46 -5.81
N GLN A 156 -8.97 -4.83 -5.95
CA GLN A 156 -7.96 -5.22 -6.94
C GLN A 156 -7.55 -6.69 -6.75
N THR A 157 -7.21 -7.09 -5.51
CA THR A 157 -6.90 -8.48 -5.20
C THR A 157 -8.05 -9.43 -5.56
N LEU A 158 -9.28 -9.12 -5.15
CA LEU A 158 -10.45 -9.96 -5.44
C LEU A 158 -10.73 -10.08 -6.95
N LEU A 159 -10.55 -9.00 -7.72
CA LEU A 159 -10.71 -9.01 -9.17
C LEU A 159 -9.71 -9.94 -9.87
N LEU A 160 -8.52 -10.10 -9.31
CA LEU A 160 -7.44 -10.92 -9.85
C LEU A 160 -7.50 -12.37 -9.40
N THR A 161 -7.93 -12.61 -8.15
CA THR A 161 -7.84 -13.94 -7.52
C THR A 161 -9.17 -14.70 -7.53
N THR A 162 -10.27 -14.08 -7.95
CA THR A 162 -11.60 -14.69 -7.91
C THR A 162 -12.41 -14.44 -9.19
N ASN A 163 -13.39 -15.32 -9.45
CA ASN A 163 -14.36 -15.17 -10.53
C ASN A 163 -15.61 -14.37 -10.12
N MET A 164 -15.56 -13.62 -9.01
CA MET A 164 -16.67 -12.80 -8.57
C MET A 164 -17.03 -11.75 -9.62
N THR A 165 -18.33 -11.46 -9.77
CA THR A 165 -18.77 -10.33 -10.60
C THR A 165 -18.29 -9.00 -10.00
N ILE A 166 -18.21 -7.96 -10.80
CA ILE A 166 -17.80 -6.61 -10.34
C ILE A 166 -18.72 -6.11 -9.22
N THR A 167 -20.01 -6.42 -9.30
CA THR A 167 -21.00 -6.07 -8.27
C THR A 167 -20.70 -6.81 -6.97
N GLN A 168 -20.47 -8.12 -7.03
CA GLN A 168 -20.09 -8.90 -5.83
C GLN A 168 -18.79 -8.41 -5.19
N VAL A 169 -17.80 -8.04 -6.01
CA VAL A 169 -16.55 -7.45 -5.48
C VAL A 169 -16.83 -6.12 -4.78
N ALA A 170 -17.67 -5.25 -5.38
CA ALA A 170 -18.05 -3.98 -4.78
C ALA A 170 -18.72 -4.16 -3.41
N GLU A 171 -19.69 -5.07 -3.31
CA GLU A 171 -20.37 -5.44 -2.06
C GLU A 171 -19.39 -6.00 -1.02
N ARG A 172 -18.49 -6.90 -1.45
CA ARG A 172 -17.51 -7.54 -0.58
C ARG A 172 -16.51 -6.57 0.05
N VAL A 173 -16.28 -5.42 -0.60
CA VAL A 173 -15.42 -4.35 -0.08
C VAL A 173 -16.22 -3.19 0.54
N GLY A 174 -17.52 -3.38 0.78
CA GLY A 174 -18.37 -2.41 1.47
C GLY A 174 -18.73 -1.17 0.65
N ILE A 175 -18.79 -1.29 -0.68
CA ILE A 175 -19.25 -0.24 -1.59
C ILE A 175 -20.49 -0.74 -2.33
N TYR A 176 -21.65 -0.48 -1.77
CA TYR A 176 -22.92 -1.04 -2.24
C TYR A 176 -23.46 -0.43 -3.54
N SER A 177 -22.96 0.73 -3.96
CA SER A 177 -23.33 1.34 -5.24
C SER A 177 -22.32 0.98 -6.32
N PRO A 178 -22.70 0.19 -7.35
CA PRO A 178 -21.81 -0.18 -8.46
C PRO A 178 -21.25 1.03 -9.22
N ALA A 179 -22.05 2.08 -9.37
CA ALA A 179 -21.61 3.31 -10.03
C ALA A 179 -20.54 4.05 -9.21
N GLN A 180 -20.75 4.13 -7.89
CA GLN A 180 -19.77 4.72 -6.97
C GLN A 180 -18.47 3.89 -6.93
N PHE A 181 -18.61 2.56 -6.90
CA PHE A 181 -17.46 1.65 -6.95
C PHE A 181 -16.63 1.86 -8.22
N THR A 182 -17.28 1.82 -9.39
CA THR A 182 -16.58 1.99 -10.67
C THR A 182 -15.85 3.31 -10.76
N ARG A 183 -16.50 4.41 -10.32
CA ARG A 183 -15.89 5.75 -10.30
C ARG A 183 -14.71 5.84 -9.34
N LEU A 184 -14.87 5.31 -8.13
CA LEU A 184 -13.81 5.32 -7.10
C LEU A 184 -12.65 4.43 -7.50
N PHE A 185 -12.92 3.25 -8.05
CA PHE A 185 -11.91 2.33 -8.55
C PHE A 185 -11.10 2.98 -9.68
N ALA A 186 -11.77 3.57 -10.68
CA ALA A 186 -11.08 4.24 -11.77
C ALA A 186 -10.22 5.42 -11.30
N LYS A 187 -10.69 6.16 -10.30
CA LYS A 187 -9.94 7.27 -9.71
C LYS A 187 -8.66 6.82 -9.02
N ILE A 188 -8.70 5.68 -8.31
CA ILE A 188 -7.56 5.19 -7.50
C ILE A 188 -6.66 4.26 -8.34
N ALA A 189 -7.24 3.35 -9.11
CA ALA A 189 -6.50 2.35 -9.90
C ALA A 189 -6.11 2.82 -11.32
N GLY A 190 -6.62 3.99 -11.77
CA GLY A 190 -6.32 4.55 -13.09
C GLY A 190 -7.06 3.91 -14.26
N CYS A 191 -7.84 2.84 -14.04
CA CYS A 191 -8.64 2.17 -15.09
C CYS A 191 -9.92 1.59 -14.48
N LYS A 192 -10.89 1.21 -15.33
CA LYS A 192 -12.16 0.62 -14.87
C LYS A 192 -11.93 -0.81 -14.31
N PRO A 193 -12.78 -1.28 -13.37
CA PRO A 193 -12.65 -2.63 -12.80
C PRO A 193 -12.64 -3.76 -13.83
N LYS A 194 -13.43 -3.63 -14.89
CA LYS A 194 -13.49 -4.60 -15.99
C LYS A 194 -12.16 -4.67 -16.75
N ASP A 195 -11.61 -3.50 -17.06
CA ASP A 195 -10.35 -3.39 -17.80
C ASP A 195 -9.17 -3.88 -16.95
N TYR A 196 -9.23 -3.63 -15.62
CA TYR A 196 -8.26 -4.13 -14.66
C TYR A 196 -8.22 -5.66 -14.61
N ARG A 197 -9.38 -6.33 -14.65
CA ARG A 197 -9.48 -7.78 -14.71
C ARG A 197 -8.97 -8.33 -16.05
N ASN A 198 -9.35 -7.72 -17.16
CA ASN A 198 -9.01 -8.20 -18.50
C ASN A 198 -7.52 -8.06 -18.82
N LYS A 199 -6.86 -7.01 -18.33
CA LYS A 199 -5.41 -6.82 -18.51
C LYS A 199 -4.56 -8.03 -18.09
N LEU A 200 -5.06 -8.86 -17.19
CA LEU A 200 -4.37 -10.09 -16.79
C LEU A 200 -4.75 -11.30 -17.64
N LEU A 201 -5.93 -11.32 -18.21
CA LEU A 201 -6.34 -12.40 -19.12
C LEU A 201 -5.59 -12.30 -20.45
N ASP A 202 -5.32 -11.07 -20.93
CA ASP A 202 -4.56 -10.84 -22.17
C ASP A 202 -3.05 -11.11 -22.03
N CYS A 203 -2.54 -11.23 -20.82
CA CYS A 203 -1.14 -11.58 -20.54
C CYS A 203 -0.88 -13.08 -20.35
N CYS A 204 -1.93 -13.91 -20.37
CA CYS A 204 -1.84 -15.37 -20.23
C CYS A 204 -1.95 -16.13 -21.55
N TYR A 205 -1.99 -15.44 -22.67
CA TYR A 205 -1.93 -15.97 -24.03
C TYR A 205 -0.77 -15.29 -24.76
#